data_06615d6deee07e56929820c0b35d3266
#
_entry.id   06615d6deee07e56929820c0b35d3266
#
_cell.length_a   1.000
_cell.length_b   1.000
_cell.length_c   1.000
_cell.angle_alpha   90.00
_cell.angle_beta   90.00
_cell.angle_gamma   90.00
#
_symmetry.space_group_name_H-M   'P 1'
#
loop_
_entity.id
_entity.type
_entity.pdbx_description
1 polymer ?
#
loop_
_entity_poly.entity_id
_entity_poly.type
_entity_poly.pdbx_seq_one_letter_code
_entity_poly.pdbx_strand_id
1 'polypeptide(L)'
;MLMGDVEAYEVVKTFTGKELEYMTARHPFLDRDSLIVNADYVTMDSGTGCVHTAPGFGADDYITGMKYGLDILVPVDDKGYQTEEAGKFAGLYYEKSNEAILADLKETGALFASEEFTHSYPHCWRCKHPIIFRATPQWFCSVKAFKDEAVKACENVEWMPAWGGERMV
;
A
#
# COMPACT_ATOMS: atom_id res chain seq x y z
N MET A 1 23.20 -2.15 -0.91
CA MET A 1 23.31 -0.86 -0.22
C MET A 1 23.31 0.19 -1.31
N LEU A 2 22.19 0.92 -1.45
CA LEU A 2 22.06 1.99 -2.44
C LEU A 2 22.90 3.17 -1.95
N MET A 3 24.13 3.23 -2.40
CA MET A 3 24.99 4.39 -2.21
C MET A 3 25.05 5.09 -3.55
N GLY A 4 24.04 5.94 -3.84
CA GLY A 4 24.20 6.92 -4.90
C GLY A 4 25.45 7.72 -4.63
N ASP A 5 26.07 8.32 -5.57
CA ASP A 5 27.27 9.20 -5.63
C ASP A 5 28.04 9.53 -4.32
N VAL A 6 28.03 8.62 -3.34
CA VAL A 6 28.75 8.79 -2.08
C VAL A 6 30.13 8.17 -2.23
N GLU A 7 31.14 9.02 -2.42
CA GLU A 7 32.56 8.57 -2.59
C GLU A 7 33.16 7.98 -1.32
N ALA A 8 32.70 8.42 -0.13
CA ALA A 8 33.13 7.91 1.16
C ALA A 8 32.06 8.09 2.23
N TYR A 9 32.01 7.19 3.21
CA TYR A 9 31.12 7.32 4.36
C TYR A 9 31.78 6.78 5.63
N GLU A 10 31.33 7.28 6.79
CA GLU A 10 31.71 6.78 8.10
C GLU A 10 30.44 6.28 8.82
N VAL A 11 30.52 5.07 9.40
CA VAL A 11 29.43 4.55 10.23
C VAL A 11 29.55 5.16 11.63
N VAL A 12 28.75 6.19 11.89
CA VAL A 12 28.74 6.92 13.17
C VAL A 12 28.04 6.10 14.25
N LYS A 13 26.92 5.41 13.89
CA LYS A 13 26.14 4.60 14.83
C LYS A 13 25.32 3.53 14.12
N THR A 14 25.06 2.43 14.81
CA THR A 14 24.17 1.35 14.37
C THR A 14 22.99 1.26 15.33
N PHE A 15 21.78 1.07 14.80
CA PHE A 15 20.55 0.91 15.55
C PHE A 15 19.83 -0.35 15.12
N THR A 16 19.06 -0.93 16.03
CA THR A 16 18.04 -1.92 15.69
C THR A 16 16.73 -1.22 15.35
N GLY A 17 15.87 -1.87 14.54
CA GLY A 17 14.53 -1.34 14.27
C GLY A 17 13.72 -1.08 15.55
N LYS A 18 13.93 -1.90 16.59
CA LYS A 18 13.27 -1.74 17.90
C LYS A 18 13.67 -0.46 18.63
N GLU A 19 14.91 0.01 18.46
CA GLU A 19 15.36 1.27 19.08
C GLU A 19 14.77 2.50 18.36
N LEU A 20 14.37 2.35 17.09
CA LEU A 20 13.77 3.41 16.29
C LEU A 20 12.24 3.39 16.35
N GLU A 21 11.63 2.33 16.89
CA GLU A 21 10.18 2.16 16.98
C GLU A 21 9.54 3.31 17.75
N TYR A 22 8.42 3.85 17.26
CA TYR A 22 7.69 5.01 17.77
C TYR A 22 8.41 6.36 17.65
N MET A 23 9.60 6.42 17.05
CA MET A 23 10.15 7.71 16.64
C MET A 23 9.34 8.27 15.45
N THR A 24 9.45 9.58 15.26
CA THR A 24 8.75 10.24 14.14
C THR A 24 9.75 10.88 13.19
N ALA A 25 9.39 10.88 11.92
CA ALA A 25 10.10 11.60 10.87
C ALA A 25 9.15 12.63 10.23
N ARG A 26 9.63 13.85 9.98
CA ARG A 26 8.84 14.87 9.31
C ARG A 26 8.57 14.47 7.86
N HIS A 27 7.30 14.51 7.44
CA HIS A 27 6.95 14.26 6.04
C HIS A 27 7.54 15.35 5.13
N PRO A 28 8.14 15.00 3.97
CA PRO A 28 8.92 15.95 3.18
C PRO A 28 8.10 17.09 2.54
N PHE A 29 6.81 16.93 2.30
CA PHE A 29 5.96 17.94 1.65
C PHE A 29 4.55 18.09 2.25
N LEU A 30 4.13 17.22 3.15
CA LEU A 30 2.86 17.36 3.88
C LEU A 30 3.14 17.82 5.32
N ASP A 31 2.23 18.63 5.87
CA ASP A 31 2.34 19.12 7.25
C ASP A 31 1.91 18.04 8.26
N ARG A 32 2.67 16.95 8.30
CA ARG A 32 2.47 15.84 9.25
C ARG A 32 3.76 15.14 9.58
N ASP A 33 3.75 14.38 10.66
CA ASP A 33 4.82 13.46 11.01
C ASP A 33 4.47 12.03 10.60
N SER A 34 5.49 11.26 10.22
CA SER A 34 5.39 9.84 9.89
C SER A 34 5.99 9.03 11.03
N LEU A 35 5.22 8.09 11.56
CA LEU A 35 5.66 7.20 12.64
C LEU A 35 6.57 6.11 12.10
N ILE A 36 7.69 5.84 12.79
CA ILE A 36 8.54 4.69 12.52
C ILE A 36 7.96 3.47 13.22
N VAL A 37 7.67 2.43 12.45
CA VAL A 37 7.05 1.18 12.92
C VAL A 37 7.87 -0.03 12.47
N ASN A 38 7.71 -1.17 13.15
CA ASN A 38 8.37 -2.41 12.80
C ASN A 38 7.38 -3.40 12.16
N ALA A 39 7.82 -4.06 11.09
CA ALA A 39 7.05 -5.09 10.40
C ALA A 39 7.95 -6.26 10.00
N ASP A 40 7.43 -7.48 10.11
CA ASP A 40 8.20 -8.72 9.90
C ASP A 40 8.59 -8.94 8.42
N TYR A 41 7.90 -8.28 7.49
CA TYR A 41 8.23 -8.32 6.07
C TYR A 41 9.41 -7.39 5.68
N VAL A 42 9.86 -6.52 6.58
CA VAL A 42 11.02 -5.65 6.35
C VAL A 42 12.27 -6.39 6.78
N THR A 43 13.12 -6.72 5.82
CA THR A 43 14.35 -7.50 6.04
C THR A 43 15.60 -6.68 5.71
N MET A 44 16.75 -7.17 6.15
CA MET A 44 18.06 -6.58 5.84
C MET A 44 18.71 -7.19 4.58
N ASP A 45 18.04 -8.16 3.96
CA ASP A 45 18.60 -8.92 2.83
C ASP A 45 18.50 -8.15 1.51
N SER A 46 17.61 -7.15 1.45
CA SER A 46 17.44 -6.31 0.27
C SER A 46 17.09 -4.87 0.65
N GLY A 47 17.48 -3.93 -0.22
CA GLY A 47 17.22 -2.50 -0.04
C GLY A 47 17.94 -1.90 1.17
N THR A 48 17.28 -0.93 1.79
CA THR A 48 17.85 -0.14 2.90
C THR A 48 17.44 -0.64 4.29
N GLY A 49 16.53 -1.62 4.39
CA GLY A 49 15.85 -1.97 5.64
C GLY A 49 14.81 -0.95 6.11
N CYS A 50 14.53 0.07 5.30
CA CYS A 50 13.49 1.07 5.54
C CYS A 50 12.48 1.03 4.39
N VAL A 51 11.20 0.84 4.71
CA VAL A 51 10.11 0.75 3.73
C VAL A 51 9.04 1.80 4.07
N HIS A 52 8.54 2.50 3.06
CA HIS A 52 7.38 3.36 3.24
C HIS A 52 6.13 2.49 3.39
N THR A 53 5.40 2.69 4.49
CA THR A 53 4.16 1.96 4.79
C THR A 53 2.95 2.84 4.48
N ALA A 54 2.09 2.37 3.57
CA ALA A 54 0.87 3.07 3.15
C ALA A 54 -0.36 2.16 3.39
N PRO A 55 -1.04 2.25 4.56
CA PRO A 55 -2.15 1.37 4.93
C PRO A 55 -3.31 1.34 3.92
N GLY A 56 -3.47 2.39 3.12
CA GLY A 56 -4.47 2.48 2.06
C GLY A 56 -4.09 1.81 0.74
N PHE A 57 -2.84 1.32 0.57
CA PHE A 57 -2.33 0.86 -0.74
C PHE A 57 -1.66 -0.51 -0.73
N GLY A 58 -1.68 -1.23 0.39
CA GLY A 58 -1.12 -2.57 0.50
C GLY A 58 -1.76 -3.38 1.62
N ALA A 59 -1.92 -4.69 1.42
CA ALA A 59 -2.52 -5.57 2.44
C ALA A 59 -1.63 -5.69 3.69
N ASP A 60 -0.33 -5.87 3.50
CA ASP A 60 0.63 -5.96 4.61
C ASP A 60 0.77 -4.60 5.31
N ASP A 61 0.76 -3.51 4.55
CA ASP A 61 0.74 -2.14 5.06
C ASP A 61 -0.51 -1.86 5.89
N TYR A 62 -1.67 -2.34 5.43
CA TYR A 62 -2.93 -2.24 6.16
C TYR A 62 -2.86 -2.96 7.52
N ILE A 63 -2.37 -4.21 7.53
CA ILE A 63 -2.20 -5.00 8.76
C ILE A 63 -1.26 -4.28 9.74
N THR A 64 -0.13 -3.79 9.24
CA THR A 64 0.82 -3.00 10.03
C THR A 64 0.18 -1.71 10.53
N GLY A 65 -0.55 -1.00 9.68
CA GLY A 65 -1.28 0.20 10.03
C GLY A 65 -2.28 -0.03 11.16
N MET A 66 -3.06 -1.10 11.08
CA MET A 66 -4.01 -1.47 12.15
C MET A 66 -3.31 -1.79 13.47
N LYS A 67 -2.15 -2.47 13.42
CA LYS A 67 -1.35 -2.80 14.62
C LYS A 67 -0.87 -1.56 15.36
N TYR A 68 -0.47 -0.52 14.64
CA TYR A 68 0.07 0.73 15.20
C TYR A 68 -0.93 1.90 15.25
N GLY A 69 -2.17 1.68 14.84
CA GLY A 69 -3.20 2.73 14.84
C GLY A 69 -2.93 3.85 13.82
N LEU A 70 -2.31 3.51 12.68
CA LEU A 70 -2.06 4.48 11.61
C LEU A 70 -3.35 4.78 10.84
N ASP A 71 -3.48 6.01 10.37
CA ASP A 71 -4.58 6.43 9.51
C ASP A 71 -4.53 5.72 8.14
N ILE A 72 -5.70 5.38 7.61
CA ILE A 72 -5.84 4.82 6.27
C ILE A 72 -6.08 5.96 5.30
N LEU A 73 -5.01 6.59 4.85
CA LEU A 73 -5.07 7.67 3.86
C LEU A 73 -5.14 7.07 2.44
N VAL A 74 -6.07 7.59 1.63
CA VAL A 74 -6.26 7.16 0.25
C VAL A 74 -6.36 8.39 -0.66
N PRO A 75 -5.27 9.13 -0.88
CA PRO A 75 -5.28 10.35 -1.67
C PRO A 75 -5.37 10.11 -3.19
N VAL A 76 -6.02 9.04 -3.62
CA VAL A 76 -6.26 8.71 -5.02
C VAL A 76 -7.73 8.33 -5.21
N ASP A 77 -8.43 8.99 -6.13
CA ASP A 77 -9.83 8.75 -6.42
C ASP A 77 -10.08 7.46 -7.25
N ASP A 78 -11.34 7.18 -7.56
CA ASP A 78 -11.75 5.99 -8.35
C ASP A 78 -11.27 6.02 -9.80
N LYS A 79 -10.82 7.15 -10.29
CA LYS A 79 -10.30 7.35 -11.66
C LYS A 79 -8.77 7.35 -11.70
N GLY A 80 -8.10 7.25 -10.55
CA GLY A 80 -6.65 7.25 -10.43
C GLY A 80 -6.04 8.66 -10.32
N TYR A 81 -6.82 9.69 -10.03
CA TYR A 81 -6.30 11.04 -9.83
C TYR A 81 -6.07 11.33 -8.35
N GLN A 82 -5.00 12.07 -8.08
CA GLN A 82 -4.69 12.55 -6.74
C GLN A 82 -5.78 13.51 -6.25
N THR A 83 -6.30 13.28 -5.05
CA THR A 83 -7.28 14.14 -4.39
C THR A 83 -6.61 15.34 -3.71
N GLU A 84 -7.40 16.24 -3.14
CA GLU A 84 -6.90 17.39 -2.37
C GLU A 84 -6.01 16.98 -1.18
N GLU A 85 -6.17 15.74 -0.66
CA GLU A 85 -5.30 15.19 0.39
C GLU A 85 -3.84 15.02 -0.05
N ALA A 86 -3.58 14.93 -1.35
CA ALA A 86 -2.22 14.90 -1.91
C ALA A 86 -1.53 16.28 -1.94
N GLY A 87 -2.20 17.33 -1.47
CA GLY A 87 -1.68 18.70 -1.41
C GLY A 87 -1.31 19.21 -2.80
N LYS A 88 -0.07 19.67 -2.99
CA LYS A 88 0.41 20.26 -4.26
C LYS A 88 0.37 19.33 -5.48
N PHE A 89 0.17 18.03 -5.27
CA PHE A 89 0.06 17.03 -6.33
C PHE A 89 -1.40 16.69 -6.68
N ALA A 90 -2.38 17.34 -6.06
CA ALA A 90 -3.79 17.16 -6.35
C ALA A 90 -4.11 17.35 -7.85
N GLY A 91 -5.00 16.53 -8.39
CA GLY A 91 -5.40 16.55 -9.79
C GLY A 91 -4.44 15.85 -10.77
N LEU A 92 -3.26 15.40 -10.33
CA LEU A 92 -2.37 14.59 -11.16
C LEU A 92 -2.84 13.14 -11.22
N TYR A 93 -2.71 12.52 -12.38
CA TYR A 93 -2.88 11.07 -12.50
C TYR A 93 -1.73 10.34 -11.76
N TYR A 94 -2.02 9.24 -11.08
CA TYR A 94 -1.06 8.61 -10.14
C TYR A 94 0.30 8.28 -10.77
N GLU A 95 0.35 7.82 -12.04
CA GLU A 95 1.62 7.59 -12.73
C GLU A 95 2.41 8.87 -12.98
N LYS A 96 1.72 9.96 -13.32
CA LYS A 96 2.33 11.29 -13.55
C LYS A 96 2.80 11.93 -12.25
N SER A 97 2.16 11.63 -11.14
CA SER A 97 2.57 12.14 -9.84
C SER A 97 3.95 11.62 -9.40
N ASN A 98 4.38 10.44 -9.85
CA ASN A 98 5.68 9.89 -9.51
C ASN A 98 6.84 10.80 -9.97
N GLU A 99 6.80 11.25 -11.21
CA GLU A 99 7.81 12.17 -11.75
C GLU A 99 7.82 13.52 -11.01
N ALA A 100 6.62 14.06 -10.74
CA ALA A 100 6.47 15.33 -10.03
C ALA A 100 6.97 15.25 -8.58
N ILE A 101 6.68 14.14 -7.88
CA ILE A 101 7.15 13.90 -6.50
C ILE A 101 8.67 13.75 -6.46
N LEU A 102 9.26 12.99 -7.39
CA LEU A 102 10.72 12.84 -7.46
C LEU A 102 11.42 14.17 -7.73
N ALA A 103 10.87 14.98 -8.64
CA ALA A 103 11.41 16.31 -8.92
C ALA A 103 11.38 17.22 -7.68
N ASP A 104 10.26 17.21 -6.96
CA ASP A 104 10.09 17.98 -5.73
C ASP A 104 11.03 17.53 -4.60
N LEU A 105 11.16 16.23 -4.38
CA LEU A 105 12.08 15.68 -3.40
C LEU A 105 13.53 16.02 -3.71
N LYS A 106 13.88 16.09 -5.00
CA LYS A 106 15.21 16.53 -5.46
C LYS A 106 15.44 18.02 -5.22
N GLU A 107 14.44 18.84 -5.55
CA GLU A 107 14.52 20.32 -5.37
C GLU A 107 14.61 20.68 -3.89
N THR A 108 13.86 20.03 -3.03
CA THR A 108 13.86 20.26 -1.57
C THR A 108 15.04 19.63 -0.83
N GLY A 109 15.87 18.84 -1.53
CA GLY A 109 16.99 18.12 -0.91
C GLY A 109 16.56 16.92 -0.02
N ALA A 110 15.30 16.49 -0.11
CA ALA A 110 14.77 15.35 0.63
C ALA A 110 15.03 14.01 -0.06
N LEU A 111 15.41 14.00 -1.33
CA LEU A 111 15.79 12.80 -2.07
C LEU A 111 17.24 12.42 -1.78
N PHE A 112 17.43 11.30 -1.10
CA PHE A 112 18.78 10.78 -0.83
C PHE A 112 19.41 10.12 -2.08
N ALA A 113 18.68 9.18 -2.70
CA ALA A 113 19.10 8.50 -3.93
C ALA A 113 17.87 7.95 -4.67
N SER A 114 18.01 7.69 -5.96
CA SER A 114 17.02 6.99 -6.76
C SER A 114 17.72 6.02 -7.72
N GLU A 115 17.13 4.88 -7.96
CA GLU A 115 17.61 3.85 -8.86
C GLU A 115 16.46 3.29 -9.70
N GLU A 116 16.73 3.01 -10.96
CA GLU A 116 15.77 2.29 -11.80
C GLU A 116 15.81 0.80 -11.47
N PHE A 117 14.66 0.25 -11.16
CA PHE A 117 14.51 -1.14 -10.77
C PHE A 117 13.41 -1.83 -11.59
N THR A 118 13.74 -2.99 -12.15
CA THR A 118 12.79 -3.80 -12.92
C THR A 118 12.24 -4.92 -12.05
N HIS A 119 10.92 -4.98 -11.90
CA HIS A 119 10.23 -6.01 -11.13
C HIS A 119 8.92 -6.42 -11.79
N SER A 120 8.35 -7.54 -11.34
CA SER A 120 7.01 -7.96 -11.75
C SER A 120 5.97 -7.02 -11.15
N TYR A 121 5.06 -6.52 -11.98
CA TYR A 121 3.98 -5.64 -11.56
C TYR A 121 2.61 -6.15 -12.04
N PRO A 122 1.56 -6.10 -11.21
CA PRO A 122 0.26 -6.58 -11.59
C PRO A 122 -0.40 -5.69 -12.64
N HIS A 123 -0.94 -6.32 -13.68
CA HIS A 123 -1.66 -5.66 -14.76
C HIS A 123 -3.09 -6.18 -14.88
N CYS A 124 -4.00 -5.34 -15.30
CA CYS A 124 -5.37 -5.72 -15.60
C CYS A 124 -5.40 -6.80 -16.69
N TRP A 125 -6.04 -7.93 -16.41
CA TRP A 125 -6.14 -9.03 -17.40
C TRP A 125 -6.84 -8.63 -18.68
N ARG A 126 -7.75 -7.64 -18.64
CA ARG A 126 -8.55 -7.17 -19.77
C ARG A 126 -7.83 -6.09 -20.60
N CYS A 127 -7.47 -4.96 -20.00
CA CYS A 127 -6.89 -3.82 -20.71
C CYS A 127 -5.36 -3.78 -20.68
N LYS A 128 -4.70 -4.68 -19.93
CA LYS A 128 -3.24 -4.80 -19.79
C LYS A 128 -2.54 -3.59 -19.17
N HIS A 129 -3.28 -2.59 -18.70
CA HIS A 129 -2.70 -1.47 -17.95
C HIS A 129 -2.30 -1.89 -16.52
N PRO A 130 -1.28 -1.26 -15.93
CA PRO A 130 -0.92 -1.48 -14.53
C PRO A 130 -2.11 -1.15 -13.62
N ILE A 131 -2.20 -1.84 -12.48
CA ILE A 131 -3.24 -1.61 -11.48
C ILE A 131 -2.59 -1.16 -10.17
N ILE A 132 -3.35 -0.46 -9.34
CA ILE A 132 -2.95 -0.13 -7.97
C ILE A 132 -3.88 -0.84 -6.97
N PHE A 133 -3.33 -1.18 -5.81
CA PHE A 133 -4.15 -1.55 -4.67
C PHE A 133 -4.62 -0.28 -3.99
N ARG A 134 -5.89 -0.25 -3.59
CA ARG A 134 -6.50 0.91 -2.93
C ARG A 134 -7.56 0.43 -1.95
N ALA A 135 -7.49 0.86 -0.70
CA ALA A 135 -8.53 0.60 0.28
C ALA A 135 -9.81 1.33 -0.12
N THR A 136 -10.92 0.63 -0.07
CA THR A 136 -12.25 1.17 -0.34
C THR A 136 -13.24 0.70 0.71
N PRO A 137 -14.22 1.52 1.13
CA PRO A 137 -15.31 1.07 1.98
C PRO A 137 -16.09 -0.04 1.31
N GLN A 138 -16.33 -1.14 2.02
CA GLN A 138 -17.05 -2.30 1.52
C GLN A 138 -18.09 -2.76 2.55
N TRP A 139 -19.21 -3.26 2.05
CA TRP A 139 -20.19 -3.94 2.89
C TRP A 139 -19.83 -5.42 3.01
N PHE A 140 -19.79 -5.92 4.23
CA PHE A 140 -19.58 -7.34 4.51
C PHE A 140 -20.78 -7.91 5.25
N CYS A 141 -21.26 -9.06 4.79
CA CYS A 141 -22.30 -9.82 5.45
C CYS A 141 -21.71 -11.15 5.95
N SER A 142 -21.85 -11.42 7.25
CA SER A 142 -21.41 -12.69 7.81
C SER A 142 -22.36 -13.81 7.41
N VAL A 143 -21.94 -14.62 6.45
CA VAL A 143 -22.72 -15.78 5.97
C VAL A 143 -22.90 -16.85 7.06
N LYS A 144 -22.03 -16.89 8.07
CA LYS A 144 -22.11 -17.88 9.17
C LYS A 144 -23.44 -17.88 9.90
N ALA A 145 -24.10 -16.73 10.00
CA ALA A 145 -25.36 -16.57 10.73
C ALA A 145 -26.57 -17.24 10.06
N PHE A 146 -26.53 -17.42 8.73
CA PHE A 146 -27.66 -17.96 7.96
C PHE A 146 -27.25 -19.05 6.94
N LYS A 147 -26.00 -19.53 7.01
CA LYS A 147 -25.45 -20.53 6.08
C LYS A 147 -26.35 -21.76 5.96
N ASP A 148 -26.75 -22.34 7.09
CA ASP A 148 -27.51 -23.60 7.10
C ASP A 148 -28.92 -23.41 6.52
N GLU A 149 -29.52 -22.25 6.73
CA GLU A 149 -30.83 -21.90 6.14
C GLU A 149 -30.71 -21.67 4.62
N ALA A 150 -29.61 -21.03 4.17
CA ALA A 150 -29.35 -20.83 2.77
C ALA A 150 -29.12 -22.14 2.02
N VAL A 151 -28.36 -23.08 2.60
CA VAL A 151 -28.16 -24.43 2.04
C VAL A 151 -29.49 -25.16 1.91
N LYS A 152 -30.32 -25.19 2.96
CA LYS A 152 -31.65 -25.79 2.90
C LYS A 152 -32.55 -25.14 1.84
N ALA A 153 -32.46 -23.85 1.67
CA ALA A 153 -33.22 -23.15 0.63
C ALA A 153 -32.79 -23.61 -0.78
N CYS A 154 -31.52 -23.88 -1.01
CA CYS A 154 -31.01 -24.41 -2.29
C CYS A 154 -31.58 -25.80 -2.64
N GLU A 155 -31.93 -26.64 -1.64
CA GLU A 155 -32.54 -27.96 -1.83
C GLU A 155 -33.96 -27.88 -2.41
N ASN A 156 -34.64 -26.74 -2.22
CA ASN A 156 -36.00 -26.51 -2.71
C ASN A 156 -36.05 -25.82 -4.08
N VAL A 157 -34.90 -25.61 -4.73
CA VAL A 157 -34.79 -24.95 -6.03
C VAL A 157 -34.63 -26.01 -7.14
N GLU A 158 -35.41 -25.89 -8.19
CA GLU A 158 -35.21 -26.68 -9.41
C GLU A 158 -34.07 -26.07 -10.23
N TRP A 159 -32.96 -26.79 -10.31
CA TRP A 159 -31.75 -26.33 -10.98
C TRP A 159 -31.69 -26.76 -12.45
N MET A 160 -31.52 -25.79 -13.35
CA MET A 160 -31.23 -26.05 -14.76
C MET A 160 -29.96 -25.33 -15.21
N PRO A 161 -28.87 -26.08 -15.47
CA PRO A 161 -28.68 -27.53 -15.38
C PRO A 161 -28.61 -28.02 -13.92
N ALA A 162 -28.93 -29.29 -13.71
CA ALA A 162 -29.02 -29.90 -12.36
C ALA A 162 -27.75 -29.76 -11.52
N TRP A 163 -26.56 -29.77 -12.13
CA TRP A 163 -25.28 -29.58 -11.44
C TRP A 163 -25.12 -28.17 -10.81
N GLY A 164 -25.98 -27.22 -11.19
CA GLY A 164 -25.99 -25.88 -10.60
C GLY A 164 -26.18 -25.89 -9.10
N GLY A 165 -27.01 -26.80 -8.58
CA GLY A 165 -27.22 -26.98 -7.13
C GLY A 165 -25.98 -27.34 -6.37
N GLU A 166 -25.16 -28.26 -6.89
CA GLU A 166 -23.91 -28.71 -6.24
C GLU A 166 -22.86 -27.57 -6.10
N ARG A 167 -22.95 -26.53 -6.93
CA ARG A 167 -22.05 -25.38 -6.88
C ARG A 167 -22.50 -24.29 -5.90
N MET A 168 -23.76 -24.33 -5.47
CA MET A 168 -24.31 -23.34 -4.53
C MET A 168 -24.18 -23.77 -3.08
N VAL A 169 -23.94 -25.02 -2.82
CA VAL A 169 -23.73 -25.67 -1.52
C VAL A 169 -22.24 -25.96 -1.33
#